data_2455bf620969de47fc8eb07b08c158e8
#
_entry.id   2455bf620969de47fc8eb07b08c158e8
#
_cell.length_a   1.000
_cell.length_b   1.000
_cell.length_c   1.000
_cell.angle_alpha   90.00
_cell.angle_beta   90.00
_cell.angle_gamma   90.00
#
_symmetry.space_group_name_H-M   'P 1'
#
loop_
_entity.id
_entity.type
_entity.pdbx_description
1 polymer ?
#
loop_
_entity_poly.entity_id
_entity_poly.type
_entity_poly.pdbx_seq_one_letter_code
_entity_poly.pdbx_strand_id
1 'polypeptide(L)'
;MTLLTSTAVPHLPSTPLSIASANLAPISTPTPPSLPSPSLRTSSMEDPPSEIPHVIHLLTQSPPSLQRATIEKYFTPNASFTHPFCRTGSFEGSRWLIWCIYRWYKIVSPRIELGVDSVAYDSKNLILYVTINQIFQPFVLPHFLAPHVSLTTVLHLTKPPSTHRYLIRSQNDLYQVNEFVKFFSLFGVVSVGLFAFQFFVTLFCVLGAVLGWPVSWVEQNVIGGNRERSLGDAIKG
;
A
#
# COMPACT_ATOMS: atom_id res chain seq x y z
N MET A 1 17.36 5.62 71.52
CA MET A 1 17.08 6.75 72.45
C MET A 1 16.39 7.80 71.58
N THR A 2 15.20 8.03 71.90
CA THR A 2 14.27 9.14 72.01
C THR A 2 13.24 9.16 70.87
N LEU A 3 12.09 8.65 71.21
CA LEU A 3 10.77 9.11 71.65
C LEU A 3 9.86 9.66 70.55
N LEU A 4 8.77 8.91 70.43
CA LEU A 4 7.47 9.20 69.85
C LEU A 4 6.83 10.48 70.37
N THR A 5 6.17 11.26 69.55
CA THR A 5 5.03 12.10 69.94
C THR A 5 3.86 11.91 68.99
N SER A 6 2.84 11.33 69.60
CA SER A 6 1.45 11.23 69.13
C SER A 6 0.78 12.60 69.29
N THR A 7 0.08 13.09 68.24
CA THR A 7 -0.89 14.17 68.37
C THR A 7 -2.27 13.71 68.04
N ALA A 8 -3.16 13.84 69.02
CA ALA A 8 -4.56 13.43 68.95
C ALA A 8 -5.44 14.31 68.05
N VAL A 9 -6.43 13.65 67.39
CA VAL A 9 -7.50 14.29 66.63
C VAL A 9 -8.66 14.63 67.57
N PRO A 10 -9.22 15.84 67.50
CA PRO A 10 -10.40 16.17 68.32
C PRO A 10 -11.70 15.68 67.65
N HIS A 11 -12.53 15.11 68.50
CA HIS A 11 -13.89 14.63 68.25
C HIS A 11 -14.84 15.83 68.12
N LEU A 12 -15.66 15.89 66.99
CA LEU A 12 -16.80 16.81 66.87
C LEU A 12 -18.12 16.02 67.01
N PRO A 13 -19.12 16.65 67.68
CA PRO A 13 -20.38 15.96 67.97
C PRO A 13 -21.34 15.95 66.83
N SER A 14 -22.02 14.81 66.67
CA SER A 14 -23.10 14.55 65.73
C SER A 14 -24.41 15.14 66.18
N THR A 15 -24.96 16.06 65.41
CA THR A 15 -26.39 16.47 65.48
C THR A 15 -27.17 15.94 64.33
N PRO A 16 -28.36 15.33 64.51
CA PRO A 16 -29.20 14.87 63.43
C PRO A 16 -30.05 16.03 62.90
N LEU A 17 -29.86 16.37 61.63
CA LEU A 17 -30.74 17.28 60.88
C LEU A 17 -31.78 16.46 60.13
N SER A 18 -33.03 16.60 60.59
CA SER A 18 -34.21 16.13 59.85
C SER A 18 -34.35 16.90 58.53
N ILE A 19 -34.26 16.20 57.43
CA ILE A 19 -34.50 16.79 56.13
C ILE A 19 -35.89 16.36 55.62
N ALA A 20 -36.72 17.36 55.44
CA ALA A 20 -38.02 17.26 54.82
C ALA A 20 -37.90 16.76 53.36
N SER A 21 -38.69 15.78 53.02
CA SER A 21 -38.87 15.32 51.62
C SER A 21 -39.40 16.43 50.74
N ALA A 22 -38.55 17.02 49.94
CA ALA A 22 -38.95 17.85 48.77
C ALA A 22 -39.00 16.93 47.54
N ASN A 23 -40.22 16.79 47.00
CA ASN A 23 -40.44 16.15 45.69
C ASN A 23 -39.73 16.96 44.58
N LEU A 24 -38.56 16.51 44.16
CA LEU A 24 -37.93 17.02 42.94
C LEU A 24 -38.40 16.15 41.78
N ALA A 25 -39.09 16.81 40.83
CA ALA A 25 -39.39 16.26 39.53
C ALA A 25 -38.12 15.86 38.81
N PRO A 26 -38.14 14.76 38.00
CA PRO A 26 -36.95 14.30 37.26
C PRO A 26 -36.51 15.37 36.26
N ILE A 27 -35.33 15.91 36.46
CA ILE A 27 -34.64 16.75 35.45
C ILE A 27 -34.31 15.84 34.29
N SER A 28 -35.00 16.01 33.17
CA SER A 28 -34.63 15.39 31.90
C SER A 28 -33.29 15.94 31.44
N THR A 29 -32.23 15.18 31.65
CA THR A 29 -30.92 15.45 31.04
C THR A 29 -31.08 15.42 29.52
N PRO A 30 -30.67 16.49 28.78
CA PRO A 30 -30.67 16.42 27.33
C PRO A 30 -29.67 15.34 26.89
N THR A 31 -30.18 14.33 26.20
CA THR A 31 -29.36 13.31 25.54
C THR A 31 -28.39 14.07 24.61
N PRO A 32 -27.07 13.85 24.73
CA PRO A 32 -26.12 14.44 23.82
C PRO A 32 -26.49 13.98 22.38
N PRO A 33 -26.42 14.86 21.38
CA PRO A 33 -26.69 14.45 20.01
C PRO A 33 -25.76 13.30 19.69
N SER A 34 -26.35 12.15 19.34
CA SER A 34 -25.63 11.00 18.84
C SER A 34 -24.82 11.47 17.63
N LEU A 35 -23.49 11.52 17.80
CA LEU A 35 -22.58 11.65 16.66
C LEU A 35 -23.02 10.61 15.64
N PRO A 36 -23.24 10.98 14.39
CA PRO A 36 -23.55 10.01 13.35
C PRO A 36 -22.39 9.01 13.37
N SER A 37 -22.67 7.76 13.71
CA SER A 37 -21.76 6.66 13.48
C SER A 37 -21.20 6.84 12.08
N PRO A 38 -19.88 6.77 11.85
CA PRO A 38 -19.38 6.72 10.50
C PRO A 38 -20.05 5.51 9.88
N SER A 39 -21.16 5.75 9.18
CA SER A 39 -21.75 4.74 8.33
C SER A 39 -20.58 4.27 7.49
N LEU A 40 -20.18 3.02 7.66
CA LEU A 40 -19.40 2.32 6.64
C LEU A 40 -20.21 2.52 5.38
N ARG A 41 -19.94 3.62 4.67
CA ARG A 41 -20.47 3.79 3.33
C ARG A 41 -20.04 2.51 2.65
N THR A 42 -21.01 1.75 2.21
CA THR A 42 -20.82 0.53 1.43
C THR A 42 -20.30 0.96 0.06
N SER A 43 -19.22 1.75 0.05
CA SER A 43 -18.55 2.21 -1.14
C SER A 43 -17.75 1.04 -1.67
N SER A 44 -18.31 0.40 -2.60
CA SER A 44 -17.64 -0.41 -3.59
C SER A 44 -16.83 0.52 -4.46
N MET A 45 -15.76 0.07 -5.04
CA MET A 45 -14.95 0.88 -5.93
C MET A 45 -15.79 1.33 -7.14
N GLU A 46 -16.24 2.58 -7.13
CA GLU A 46 -17.01 3.22 -8.20
C GLU A 46 -16.09 4.08 -9.07
N ASP A 47 -15.16 4.79 -8.45
CA ASP A 47 -14.10 5.56 -9.08
C ASP A 47 -12.72 5.03 -8.70
N PRO A 48 -12.18 4.05 -9.48
CA PRO A 48 -10.95 3.39 -9.13
C PRO A 48 -9.74 4.30 -8.88
N PRO A 49 -9.47 5.37 -9.66
CA PRO A 49 -8.32 6.25 -9.42
C PRO A 49 -8.38 6.99 -8.09
N SER A 50 -9.55 7.42 -7.67
CA SER A 50 -9.69 8.19 -6.44
C SER A 50 -9.72 7.32 -5.19
N GLU A 51 -10.24 6.08 -5.31
CA GLU A 51 -10.44 5.19 -4.18
C GLU A 51 -9.23 4.30 -3.89
N ILE A 52 -8.41 3.97 -4.92
CA ILE A 52 -7.33 3.01 -4.76
C ILE A 52 -6.27 3.39 -3.72
N PRO A 53 -5.88 4.66 -3.52
CA PRO A 53 -4.95 5.03 -2.46
C PRO A 53 -5.47 4.61 -1.08
N HIS A 54 -6.75 4.85 -0.82
CA HIS A 54 -7.37 4.45 0.44
C HIS A 54 -7.43 2.92 0.60
N VAL A 55 -7.75 2.19 -0.48
CA VAL A 55 -7.76 0.71 -0.47
C VAL A 55 -6.38 0.16 -0.13
N ILE A 56 -5.31 0.72 -0.71
CA ILE A 56 -3.93 0.32 -0.43
C ILE A 56 -3.57 0.54 1.04
N HIS A 57 -3.94 1.68 1.62
CA HIS A 57 -3.75 1.91 3.06
C HIS A 57 -4.51 0.89 3.92
N LEU A 58 -5.75 0.58 3.57
CA LEU A 58 -6.52 -0.45 4.28
C LEU A 58 -5.88 -1.84 4.19
N LEU A 59 -5.32 -2.20 3.05
CA LEU A 59 -4.64 -3.48 2.84
C LEU A 59 -3.35 -3.62 3.65
N THR A 60 -2.60 -2.52 3.80
CA THR A 60 -1.24 -2.56 4.37
C THR A 60 -1.19 -2.18 5.84
N GLN A 61 -2.02 -1.23 6.29
CA GLN A 61 -1.91 -0.62 7.62
C GLN A 61 -3.00 -1.07 8.60
N SER A 62 -4.10 -1.66 8.11
CA SER A 62 -5.25 -2.01 8.95
C SER A 62 -5.01 -3.22 9.86
N PRO A 63 -5.79 -3.36 10.95
CA PRO A 63 -5.84 -4.58 11.75
C PRO A 63 -6.38 -5.77 10.96
N PRO A 64 -6.14 -7.03 11.43
CA PRO A 64 -6.41 -8.24 10.67
C PRO A 64 -7.84 -8.38 10.12
N SER A 65 -8.83 -8.05 10.93
CA SER A 65 -10.25 -8.14 10.56
C SER A 65 -10.62 -7.18 9.43
N LEU A 66 -10.17 -5.92 9.53
CA LEU A 66 -10.43 -4.91 8.51
C LEU A 66 -9.64 -5.18 7.23
N GLN A 67 -8.39 -5.64 7.33
CA GLN A 67 -7.59 -6.09 6.20
C GLN A 67 -8.28 -7.21 5.42
N ARG A 68 -8.82 -8.22 6.14
CA ARG A 68 -9.58 -9.31 5.54
C ARG A 68 -10.86 -8.81 4.86
N ALA A 69 -11.64 -8.00 5.54
CA ALA A 69 -12.86 -7.42 4.98
C ALA A 69 -12.57 -6.58 3.73
N THR A 70 -11.46 -5.85 3.70
CA THR A 70 -11.00 -5.07 2.54
C THR A 70 -10.69 -5.98 1.36
N ILE A 71 -9.96 -7.07 1.57
CA ILE A 71 -9.64 -8.02 0.50
C ILE A 71 -10.92 -8.71 -0.02
N GLU A 72 -11.82 -9.11 0.88
CA GLU A 72 -13.09 -9.72 0.51
C GLU A 72 -13.99 -8.77 -0.29
N LYS A 73 -13.90 -7.47 -0.01
CA LYS A 73 -14.70 -6.42 -0.65
C LYS A 73 -14.17 -6.01 -2.03
N TYR A 74 -12.85 -5.89 -2.17
CA TYR A 74 -12.24 -5.27 -3.35
C TYR A 74 -11.62 -6.28 -4.34
N PHE A 75 -11.34 -7.51 -3.93
CA PHE A 75 -10.77 -8.54 -4.81
C PHE A 75 -11.81 -9.55 -5.26
N THR A 76 -11.67 -10.06 -6.49
CA THR A 76 -12.48 -11.18 -6.96
C THR A 76 -12.15 -12.46 -6.17
N PRO A 77 -13.08 -13.43 -6.04
CA PRO A 77 -12.81 -14.69 -5.34
C PRO A 77 -11.61 -15.47 -5.89
N ASN A 78 -11.37 -15.33 -7.20
CA ASN A 78 -10.30 -15.98 -7.95
C ASN A 78 -9.17 -15.02 -8.33
N ALA A 79 -8.94 -13.95 -7.57
CA ALA A 79 -7.90 -12.97 -7.85
C ALA A 79 -6.50 -13.60 -7.83
N SER A 80 -5.61 -13.12 -8.69
CA SER A 80 -4.19 -13.48 -8.67
C SER A 80 -3.32 -12.37 -8.08
N PHE A 81 -2.18 -12.76 -7.55
CA PHE A 81 -1.20 -11.85 -6.96
C PHE A 81 0.21 -12.26 -7.38
N THR A 82 1.03 -11.31 -7.76
CA THR A 82 2.45 -11.52 -8.09
C THR A 82 3.29 -10.46 -7.40
N HIS A 83 4.33 -10.91 -6.72
CA HIS A 83 5.33 -10.07 -6.06
C HIS A 83 6.68 -10.79 -6.20
N PRO A 84 7.83 -10.10 -6.19
CA PRO A 84 9.13 -10.76 -6.33
C PRO A 84 9.38 -11.94 -5.38
N PHE A 85 8.82 -11.91 -4.16
CA PHE A 85 8.99 -12.96 -3.15
C PHE A 85 7.91 -14.04 -3.15
N CYS A 86 6.74 -13.80 -3.74
CA CYS A 86 5.62 -14.72 -3.66
C CYS A 86 4.60 -14.52 -4.79
N ARG A 87 3.88 -15.58 -5.10
CA ARG A 87 2.90 -15.57 -6.17
C ARG A 87 1.73 -16.48 -5.84
N THR A 88 0.51 -16.07 -6.22
CA THR A 88 -0.66 -16.96 -6.29
C THR A 88 -1.14 -17.07 -7.74
N GLY A 89 -1.68 -18.24 -8.12
CA GLY A 89 -2.45 -18.39 -9.35
C GLY A 89 -3.83 -17.75 -9.24
N SER A 90 -4.59 -17.78 -10.35
CA SER A 90 -6.00 -17.42 -10.38
C SER A 90 -6.85 -18.69 -10.33
N PHE A 91 -7.50 -18.95 -9.20
CA PHE A 91 -8.42 -20.08 -8.99
C PHE A 91 -9.41 -19.74 -7.87
N GLU A 92 -10.49 -20.47 -7.79
CA GLU A 92 -11.51 -20.20 -6.76
C GLU A 92 -10.93 -20.39 -5.36
N GLY A 93 -11.06 -19.34 -4.52
CA GLY A 93 -10.47 -19.30 -3.19
C GLY A 93 -9.05 -18.71 -3.12
N SER A 94 -8.39 -18.40 -4.26
CA SER A 94 -7.04 -17.78 -4.25
C SER A 94 -6.99 -16.44 -3.51
N ARG A 95 -8.11 -15.74 -3.41
CA ARG A 95 -8.26 -14.53 -2.58
C ARG A 95 -7.87 -14.74 -1.11
N TRP A 96 -8.10 -15.93 -0.56
CA TRP A 96 -7.66 -16.25 0.79
C TRP A 96 -6.13 -16.29 0.92
N LEU A 97 -5.43 -16.79 -0.11
CA LEU A 97 -3.96 -16.77 -0.15
C LEU A 97 -3.43 -15.32 -0.20
N ILE A 98 -4.09 -14.43 -0.94
CA ILE A 98 -3.74 -13.00 -0.96
C ILE A 98 -3.85 -12.41 0.45
N TRP A 99 -4.93 -12.73 1.19
CA TRP A 99 -5.05 -12.32 2.59
C TRP A 99 -3.90 -12.85 3.45
N CYS A 100 -3.52 -14.12 3.30
CA CYS A 100 -2.39 -14.70 4.02
C CYS A 100 -1.07 -13.96 3.73
N ILE A 101 -0.83 -13.57 2.46
CA ILE A 101 0.35 -12.83 2.05
C ILE A 101 0.38 -11.44 2.72
N TYR A 102 -0.69 -10.67 2.61
CA TYR A 102 -0.77 -9.35 3.25
C TYR A 102 -0.65 -9.45 4.77
N ARG A 103 -1.24 -10.48 5.36
CA ARG A 103 -1.11 -10.73 6.80
C ARG A 103 0.32 -11.05 7.19
N TRP A 104 1.01 -11.87 6.41
CA TRP A 104 2.41 -12.21 6.63
C TRP A 104 3.30 -10.96 6.56
N TYR A 105 3.13 -10.11 5.55
CA TYR A 105 3.88 -8.85 5.46
C TYR A 105 3.66 -7.96 6.68
N LYS A 106 2.43 -7.87 7.18
CA LYS A 106 2.12 -7.09 8.37
C LYS A 106 2.70 -7.69 9.65
N ILE A 107 2.87 -9.01 9.73
CA ILE A 107 3.52 -9.69 10.85
C ILE A 107 5.03 -9.42 10.81
N VAL A 108 5.65 -9.54 9.64
CA VAL A 108 7.10 -9.32 9.47
C VAL A 108 7.45 -7.84 9.65
N SER A 109 6.61 -6.94 9.17
CA SER A 109 6.77 -5.49 9.29
C SER A 109 5.55 -4.86 9.95
N PRO A 110 5.47 -4.83 11.29
CA PRO A 110 4.33 -4.26 12.01
C PRO A 110 4.12 -2.77 11.72
N ARG A 111 5.20 -2.05 11.43
CA ARG A 111 5.20 -0.62 11.10
C ARG A 111 5.54 -0.45 9.62
N ILE A 112 4.51 -0.49 8.77
CA ILE A 112 4.65 -0.16 7.36
C ILE A 112 4.20 1.29 7.20
N GLU A 113 5.13 2.16 6.83
CA GLU A 113 4.81 3.51 6.37
C GLU A 113 4.73 3.49 4.86
N LEU A 114 3.64 4.00 4.32
CA LEU A 114 3.35 3.93 2.89
C LEU A 114 2.74 5.23 2.42
N GLY A 115 3.22 5.73 1.30
CA GLY A 115 2.65 6.82 0.52
C GLY A 115 2.33 6.39 -0.90
N VAL A 116 1.20 6.84 -1.43
CA VAL A 116 0.86 6.70 -2.85
C VAL A 116 1.24 7.98 -3.56
N ASP A 117 2.21 7.91 -4.47
CA ASP A 117 2.74 9.09 -5.16
C ASP A 117 1.92 9.44 -6.40
N SER A 118 1.52 8.44 -7.16
CA SER A 118 0.76 8.65 -8.39
C SER A 118 -0.16 7.48 -8.71
N VAL A 119 -1.25 7.79 -9.40
CA VAL A 119 -2.20 6.83 -9.94
C VAL A 119 -2.46 7.17 -11.39
N ALA A 120 -2.22 6.24 -12.30
CA ALA A 120 -2.60 6.33 -13.70
C ALA A 120 -3.63 5.25 -14.03
N TYR A 121 -4.69 5.62 -14.74
CA TYR A 121 -5.78 4.71 -15.05
C TYR A 121 -6.01 4.60 -16.56
N ASP A 122 -5.83 3.40 -17.08
CA ASP A 122 -6.25 3.03 -18.42
C ASP A 122 -7.69 2.51 -18.37
N SER A 123 -8.63 3.39 -18.62
CA SER A 123 -10.06 3.09 -18.56
C SER A 123 -10.51 2.10 -19.65
N LYS A 124 -9.80 2.05 -20.78
CA LYS A 124 -10.12 1.14 -21.89
C LYS A 124 -9.79 -0.31 -21.55
N ASN A 125 -8.64 -0.53 -20.92
CA ASN A 125 -8.16 -1.86 -20.54
C ASN A 125 -8.46 -2.21 -19.08
N LEU A 126 -9.02 -1.28 -18.30
CA LEU A 126 -9.31 -1.41 -16.87
C LEU A 126 -8.06 -1.74 -16.05
N ILE A 127 -6.97 -0.98 -16.30
CA ILE A 127 -5.70 -1.17 -15.61
C ILE A 127 -5.34 0.08 -14.82
N LEU A 128 -5.01 -0.09 -13.55
CA LEU A 128 -4.42 0.94 -12.69
C LEU A 128 -2.94 0.69 -12.52
N TYR A 129 -2.15 1.73 -12.69
CA TYR A 129 -0.73 1.79 -12.35
C TYR A 129 -0.58 2.72 -11.16
N VAL A 130 -0.11 2.18 -10.05
CA VAL A 130 -0.01 2.91 -8.78
C VAL A 130 1.43 2.91 -8.32
N THR A 131 2.04 4.09 -8.26
CA THR A 131 3.39 4.25 -7.71
C THR A 131 3.30 4.44 -6.21
N ILE A 132 4.03 3.62 -5.48
CA ILE A 132 4.00 3.53 -4.03
C ILE A 132 5.42 3.68 -3.49
N ASN A 133 5.61 4.56 -2.52
CA ASN A 133 6.80 4.60 -1.68
C ASN A 133 6.47 4.01 -0.32
N GLN A 134 7.30 3.08 0.13
CA GLN A 134 7.09 2.45 1.43
C GLN A 134 8.39 2.30 2.20
N ILE A 135 8.28 2.39 3.53
CA ILE A 135 9.30 1.98 4.47
C ILE A 135 8.89 0.62 5.01
N PHE A 136 9.67 -0.40 4.65
CA PHE A 136 9.44 -1.75 5.14
C PHE A 136 10.38 -2.00 6.32
N GLN A 137 9.82 -2.07 7.53
CA GLN A 137 10.58 -2.27 8.75
C GLN A 137 10.32 -3.66 9.33
N PRO A 138 11.13 -4.67 8.97
CA PRO A 138 11.09 -5.97 9.62
C PRO A 138 11.36 -5.82 11.13
N PHE A 139 10.64 -6.58 11.95
CA PHE A 139 10.78 -6.52 13.41
C PHE A 139 12.18 -6.90 13.90
N VAL A 140 12.97 -7.62 13.10
CA VAL A 140 14.36 -8.02 13.39
C VAL A 140 15.38 -6.95 13.05
N LEU A 141 15.01 -5.90 12.30
CA LEU A 141 15.93 -4.84 11.88
C LEU A 141 15.74 -3.57 12.70
N PRO A 142 16.85 -2.92 13.13
CA PRO A 142 16.77 -1.58 13.70
C PRO A 142 16.16 -0.59 12.71
N HIS A 143 15.46 0.43 13.21
CA HIS A 143 14.76 1.42 12.40
C HIS A 143 15.64 2.12 11.36
N PHE A 144 16.89 2.41 11.71
CA PHE A 144 17.84 3.09 10.80
C PHE A 144 18.31 2.21 9.62
N LEU A 145 18.03 0.91 9.65
CA LEU A 145 18.30 -0.03 8.56
C LEU A 145 17.05 -0.39 7.76
N ALA A 146 15.89 0.21 8.08
CA ALA A 146 14.65 -0.06 7.36
C ALA A 146 14.77 0.42 5.90
N PRO A 147 14.61 -0.46 4.89
CA PRO A 147 14.72 -0.07 3.49
C PRO A 147 13.55 0.83 3.07
N HIS A 148 13.89 1.96 2.47
CA HIS A 148 12.97 2.79 1.73
C HIS A 148 12.90 2.27 0.29
N VAL A 149 11.77 1.79 -0.13
CA VAL A 149 11.59 1.19 -1.45
C VAL A 149 10.44 1.82 -2.20
N SER A 150 10.65 2.01 -3.50
CA SER A 150 9.62 2.42 -4.44
C SER A 150 9.23 1.26 -5.34
N LEU A 151 7.93 1.12 -5.58
CA LEU A 151 7.40 0.09 -6.48
C LEU A 151 6.24 0.65 -7.30
N THR A 152 5.96 0.00 -8.41
CA THR A 152 4.72 0.24 -9.17
C THR A 152 3.85 -0.99 -9.09
N THR A 153 2.68 -0.86 -8.48
CA THR A 153 1.65 -1.90 -8.47
C THR A 153 0.77 -1.76 -9.69
N VAL A 154 0.65 -2.82 -10.48
CA VAL A 154 -0.27 -2.92 -11.62
C VAL A 154 -1.48 -3.72 -11.21
N LEU A 155 -2.66 -3.08 -11.23
CA LEU A 155 -3.93 -3.67 -10.85
C LEU A 155 -4.81 -3.82 -12.09
N HIS A 156 -5.15 -5.05 -12.44
CA HIS A 156 -6.17 -5.31 -13.46
C HIS A 156 -7.53 -5.39 -12.78
N LEU A 157 -8.44 -4.56 -13.24
CA LEU A 157 -9.80 -4.49 -12.72
C LEU A 157 -10.75 -5.31 -13.59
N THR A 158 -11.89 -5.65 -13.02
CA THR A 158 -13.04 -6.18 -13.73
C THR A 158 -14.31 -5.52 -13.20
N LYS A 159 -15.31 -5.39 -14.05
CA LYS A 159 -16.62 -4.85 -13.69
C LYS A 159 -17.68 -5.91 -13.96
N PRO A 160 -18.03 -6.75 -12.96
CA PRO A 160 -19.06 -7.77 -13.13
C PRO A 160 -20.41 -7.15 -13.51
N PRO A 161 -21.17 -7.76 -14.45
CA PRO A 161 -22.48 -7.22 -14.88
C PRO A 161 -23.51 -7.10 -13.75
N SER A 162 -23.40 -7.95 -12.73
CA SER A 162 -24.30 -7.99 -11.58
C SER A 162 -24.07 -6.86 -10.57
N THR A 163 -22.89 -6.24 -10.61
CA THR A 163 -22.53 -5.16 -9.71
C THR A 163 -21.91 -4.04 -10.54
N HIS A 164 -22.43 -2.82 -10.47
CA HIS A 164 -21.80 -1.68 -11.15
C HIS A 164 -20.46 -1.26 -10.52
N ARG A 165 -19.69 -2.22 -10.00
CA ARG A 165 -18.54 -2.04 -9.11
C ARG A 165 -17.30 -2.62 -9.73
N TYR A 166 -16.17 -1.93 -9.58
CA TYR A 166 -14.89 -2.47 -10.00
C TYR A 166 -14.32 -3.37 -8.89
N LEU A 167 -13.77 -4.51 -9.30
CA LEU A 167 -13.05 -5.46 -8.45
C LEU A 167 -11.65 -5.68 -9.00
N ILE A 168 -10.69 -5.88 -8.12
CA ILE A 168 -9.32 -6.24 -8.47
C ILE A 168 -9.29 -7.73 -8.84
N ARG A 169 -9.00 -8.01 -10.10
CA ARG A 169 -8.83 -9.37 -10.63
C ARG A 169 -7.41 -9.87 -10.49
N SER A 170 -6.42 -8.99 -10.66
CA SER A 170 -5.02 -9.32 -10.44
C SER A 170 -4.24 -8.13 -9.93
N GLN A 171 -3.24 -8.40 -9.13
CA GLN A 171 -2.24 -7.45 -8.65
C GLN A 171 -0.85 -7.96 -9.02
N ASN A 172 -0.02 -7.07 -9.54
CA ASN A 172 1.37 -7.35 -9.86
C ASN A 172 2.26 -6.21 -9.33
N ASP A 173 3.09 -6.51 -8.35
CA ASP A 173 3.99 -5.56 -7.70
C ASP A 173 5.35 -5.59 -8.40
N LEU A 174 5.66 -4.51 -9.11
CA LEU A 174 6.87 -4.35 -9.91
C LEU A 174 7.90 -3.51 -9.15
N TYR A 175 9.03 -4.12 -8.86
CA TYR A 175 10.18 -3.44 -8.28
C TYR A 175 11.28 -3.27 -9.34
N GLN A 176 11.92 -2.12 -9.36
CA GLN A 176 13.20 -2.01 -10.05
C GLN A 176 14.23 -2.90 -9.34
N VAL A 177 15.21 -3.41 -10.08
CA VAL A 177 16.21 -4.34 -9.52
C VAL A 177 16.96 -3.73 -8.34
N ASN A 178 17.34 -2.46 -8.44
CA ASN A 178 18.00 -1.74 -7.35
C ASN A 178 17.11 -1.54 -6.11
N GLU A 179 15.79 -1.33 -6.29
CA GLU A 179 14.83 -1.26 -5.19
C GLU A 179 14.67 -2.63 -4.51
N PHE A 180 14.57 -3.69 -5.32
CA PHE A 180 14.48 -5.06 -4.83
C PHE A 180 15.71 -5.49 -4.04
N VAL A 181 16.90 -5.13 -4.51
CA VAL A 181 18.18 -5.45 -3.86
C VAL A 181 18.32 -4.79 -2.49
N LYS A 182 17.65 -3.67 -2.23
CA LYS A 182 17.66 -3.00 -0.91
C LYS A 182 17.16 -3.93 0.22
N PHE A 183 16.28 -4.88 -0.05
CA PHE A 183 15.82 -5.85 0.94
C PHE A 183 16.93 -6.78 1.44
N PHE A 184 17.99 -6.99 0.64
CA PHE A 184 19.13 -7.88 0.93
C PHE A 184 20.40 -7.10 1.23
N SER A 185 20.41 -5.80 1.01
CA SER A 185 21.60 -4.98 1.12
C SER A 185 21.81 -4.49 2.54
N LEU A 186 22.40 -5.34 3.37
CA LEU A 186 22.94 -4.91 4.65
C LEU A 186 24.07 -3.89 4.38
N PHE A 187 23.94 -2.66 4.89
CA PHE A 187 24.89 -1.54 4.69
C PHE A 187 25.08 -1.04 3.26
N GLY A 188 24.17 -1.33 2.34
CA GLY A 188 24.21 -0.76 0.98
C GLY A 188 25.25 -1.36 0.04
N VAL A 189 26.10 -2.30 0.48
CA VAL A 189 27.19 -2.87 -0.31
C VAL A 189 26.71 -3.53 -1.61
N VAL A 190 25.62 -4.30 -1.53
CA VAL A 190 25.05 -4.97 -2.71
C VAL A 190 24.46 -3.94 -3.68
N SER A 191 23.85 -2.87 -3.17
CA SER A 191 23.32 -1.79 -4.00
C SER A 191 24.40 -1.03 -4.73
N VAL A 192 25.54 -0.74 -4.08
CA VAL A 192 26.71 -0.12 -4.71
C VAL A 192 27.31 -1.02 -5.79
N GLY A 193 27.42 -2.34 -5.50
CA GLY A 193 27.88 -3.32 -6.48
C GLY A 193 27.00 -3.40 -7.71
N LEU A 194 25.66 -3.40 -7.51
CA LEU A 194 24.70 -3.38 -8.61
C LEU A 194 24.79 -2.09 -9.43
N PHE A 195 24.91 -0.93 -8.77
CA PHE A 195 25.07 0.33 -9.46
C PHE A 195 26.34 0.37 -10.30
N ALA A 196 27.46 -0.09 -9.76
CA ALA A 196 28.72 -0.22 -10.50
C ALA A 196 28.56 -1.17 -11.72
N PHE A 197 27.92 -2.32 -11.53
CA PHE A 197 27.61 -3.24 -12.62
C PHE A 197 26.77 -2.58 -13.73
N GLN A 198 25.71 -1.89 -13.39
CA GLN A 198 24.85 -1.18 -14.35
C GLN A 198 25.64 -0.11 -15.11
N PHE A 199 26.54 0.61 -14.44
CA PHE A 199 27.41 1.59 -15.06
C PHE A 199 28.35 0.94 -16.11
N PHE A 200 29.01 -0.18 -15.76
CA PHE A 200 29.85 -0.93 -16.69
C PHE A 200 29.07 -1.49 -17.89
N VAL A 201 27.86 -2.01 -17.66
CA VAL A 201 26.98 -2.48 -18.76
C VAL A 201 26.61 -1.30 -19.67
N THR A 202 26.32 -0.13 -19.13
CA THR A 202 26.04 1.06 -19.95
C THR A 202 27.25 1.45 -20.81
N LEU A 203 28.45 1.44 -20.22
CA LEU A 203 29.69 1.72 -20.94
C LEU A 203 29.91 0.70 -22.07
N PHE A 204 29.64 -0.58 -21.80
CA PHE A 204 29.72 -1.63 -22.80
C PHE A 204 28.71 -1.44 -23.95
N CYS A 205 27.47 -0.99 -23.65
CA CYS A 205 26.48 -0.64 -24.67
C CYS A 205 26.93 0.53 -25.54
N VAL A 206 27.53 1.57 -24.93
CA VAL A 206 28.09 2.71 -25.68
C VAL A 206 29.19 2.24 -26.62
N LEU A 207 30.14 1.44 -26.13
CA LEU A 207 31.21 0.88 -26.94
C LEU A 207 30.66 0.02 -28.08
N GLY A 208 29.68 -0.84 -27.80
CA GLY A 208 28.99 -1.66 -28.80
C GLY A 208 28.28 -0.84 -29.85
N ALA A 209 27.62 0.23 -29.48
CA ALA A 209 26.97 1.16 -30.40
C ALA A 209 27.97 1.89 -31.30
N VAL A 210 29.11 2.33 -30.76
CA VAL A 210 30.17 2.98 -31.51
C VAL A 210 30.86 2.03 -32.51
N LEU A 211 31.20 0.82 -32.06
CA LEU A 211 31.80 -0.21 -32.93
C LEU A 211 30.80 -0.75 -33.96
N GLY A 212 29.53 -0.79 -33.61
CA GLY A 212 28.42 -1.18 -34.51
C GLY A 212 27.93 -0.08 -35.44
N TRP A 213 28.53 1.11 -35.42
CA TRP A 213 28.11 2.24 -36.28
C TRP A 213 28.02 1.90 -37.76
N PRO A 214 28.95 1.11 -38.36
CA PRO A 214 28.83 0.74 -39.77
C PRO A 214 27.56 -0.06 -40.07
N VAL A 215 27.10 -0.90 -39.15
CA VAL A 215 25.85 -1.67 -39.26
C VAL A 215 24.65 -0.72 -39.28
N SER A 216 24.61 0.23 -38.35
CA SER A 216 23.55 1.23 -38.28
C SER A 216 23.53 2.11 -39.53
N TRP A 217 24.73 2.45 -40.09
CA TRP A 217 24.84 3.20 -41.33
C TRP A 217 24.25 2.43 -42.53
N VAL A 218 24.57 1.14 -42.66
CA VAL A 218 23.99 0.24 -43.70
C VAL A 218 22.49 0.13 -43.53
N GLU A 219 22.01 -0.09 -42.32
CA GLU A 219 20.58 -0.15 -42.02
C GLU A 219 19.85 1.12 -42.48
N GLN A 220 20.39 2.28 -42.14
CA GLN A 220 19.79 3.58 -42.46
C GLN A 220 19.83 3.90 -43.95
N ASN A 221 20.95 3.64 -44.64
CA ASN A 221 21.14 4.09 -46.02
C ASN A 221 20.76 3.04 -47.06
N VAL A 222 20.84 1.75 -46.72
CA VAL A 222 20.56 0.65 -47.68
C VAL A 222 19.18 0.06 -47.51
N ILE A 223 18.73 -0.10 -46.23
CA ILE A 223 17.48 -0.81 -45.89
C ILE A 223 16.36 0.19 -45.57
N GLY A 224 16.70 1.32 -44.94
CA GLY A 224 15.73 2.23 -44.30
C GLY A 224 14.98 3.17 -45.25
N GLY A 225 15.50 3.46 -46.42
CA GLY A 225 14.92 4.46 -47.35
C GLY A 225 13.46 4.23 -47.76
N ASN A 226 12.97 2.98 -47.70
CA ASN A 226 11.58 2.65 -47.98
C ASN A 226 10.68 2.61 -46.76
N ARG A 227 11.26 2.40 -45.56
CA ARG A 227 10.51 2.25 -44.31
C ARG A 227 10.14 3.57 -43.67
N GLU A 228 11.02 4.57 -43.79
CA GLU A 228 10.76 5.94 -43.26
C GLU A 228 9.63 6.63 -44.03
N ARG A 229 9.49 6.41 -45.32
CA ARG A 229 8.36 6.93 -46.10
C ARG A 229 7.03 6.34 -45.63
N SER A 230 6.98 5.02 -45.41
CA SER A 230 5.78 4.33 -44.93
C SER A 230 5.35 4.74 -43.52
N LEU A 231 6.31 4.99 -42.58
CA LEU A 231 6.03 5.46 -41.25
C LEU A 231 5.67 6.94 -41.20
N GLY A 232 6.31 7.75 -42.02
CA GLY A 232 6.01 9.19 -42.14
C GLY A 232 4.60 9.45 -42.68
N ASP A 233 4.12 8.61 -43.58
CA ASP A 233 2.77 8.67 -44.14
C ASP A 233 1.71 8.20 -43.11
N ALA A 234 2.06 7.21 -42.28
CA ALA A 234 1.18 6.71 -41.20
C ALA A 234 1.01 7.67 -39.99
N ILE A 235 1.94 8.63 -39.82
CA ILE A 235 1.88 9.65 -38.76
C ILE A 235 1.11 10.91 -39.22
N LYS A 236 1.02 11.11 -40.56
CA LYS A 236 0.36 12.28 -41.16
C LYS A 236 -1.12 12.06 -41.53
N GLY A 237 -1.63 10.83 -41.44
CA GLY A 237 -3.02 10.45 -41.65
C GLY A 237 -3.73 10.15 -40.34
#